data_fa1f89922136ea230e0497140c607ca7
#
_entry.id   fa1f89922136ea230e0497140c607ca7
#
_cell.length_a   1.000
_cell.length_b   1.000
_cell.length_c   1.000
_cell.angle_alpha   90.00
_cell.angle_beta   90.00
_cell.angle_gamma   90.00
#
_symmetry.space_group_name_H-M   'P 1'
#
loop_
_entity.id
_entity.type
_entity.pdbx_description
1 polymer ?
#
loop_
_entity_poly.entity_id
_entity_poly.type
_entity_poly.pdbx_seq_one_letter_code
_entity_poly.pdbx_strand_id
1 'polypeptide(L)'
;MEKRVRRIYPAYFTVVVLAAISLWPLSTLPVSQYFGAGFWKYLGANLIFLNFLAPSLPGVFTSNIFPAVNGALWTLKIEVAFYLLVPFIHYFCNRFGTKIIMGVIFCFSCIWKYGFAFLAMMYHPHGIFSLDPSRSIFSQLEVQFPSQLVYFSAGILLLLYFDMLKLHFRSIICITVCLYLVDHFLTEGTLDVLWISGIVFVFGFWRYLGNFSKFGDFSYGTYIVHWPVLQTMIALGFAKLNPAVFFIVSISLIALASILLWHLVESRFLKSSSHYRQASLKTNS
;
A
#
# COMPACT_ATOMS: atom_id res chain seq x y z
N MET A 1 -18.78 -2.59 -5.04
CA MET A 1 -17.83 -3.67 -5.37
C MET A 1 -17.34 -3.56 -6.81
N GLU A 2 -18.20 -3.70 -7.83
CA GLU A 2 -17.81 -3.73 -9.25
C GLU A 2 -16.88 -2.59 -9.70
N LYS A 3 -17.16 -1.33 -9.31
CA LYS A 3 -16.29 -0.18 -9.66
C LYS A 3 -14.86 -0.33 -9.15
N ARG A 4 -14.67 -0.94 -7.98
CA ARG A 4 -13.34 -1.16 -7.38
C ARG A 4 -12.61 -2.31 -8.04
N VAL A 5 -13.30 -3.42 -8.31
CA VAL A 5 -12.73 -4.56 -9.04
C VAL A 5 -12.22 -4.11 -10.41
N ARG A 6 -13.02 -3.34 -11.17
CA ARG A 6 -12.63 -2.81 -12.48
C ARG A 6 -11.45 -1.84 -12.43
N ARG A 7 -11.21 -1.18 -11.29
CA ARG A 7 -10.06 -0.31 -11.11
C ARG A 7 -8.80 -1.07 -10.73
N ILE A 8 -8.91 -2.04 -9.82
CA ILE A 8 -7.74 -2.69 -9.21
C ILE A 8 -7.29 -3.90 -10.02
N TYR A 9 -8.21 -4.81 -10.31
CA TYR A 9 -7.85 -6.14 -10.81
C TYR A 9 -7.18 -6.15 -12.19
N PRO A 10 -7.61 -5.37 -13.22
CA PRO A 10 -6.98 -5.41 -14.53
C PRO A 10 -5.50 -5.00 -14.49
N ALA A 11 -5.17 -3.90 -13.82
CA ALA A 11 -3.79 -3.45 -13.69
C ALA A 11 -2.96 -4.41 -12.82
N TYR A 12 -3.53 -4.89 -11.73
CA TYR A 12 -2.90 -5.91 -10.88
C TYR A 12 -2.56 -7.17 -11.67
N PHE A 13 -3.52 -7.74 -12.37
CA PHE A 13 -3.34 -8.91 -13.25
C PHE A 13 -2.21 -8.66 -14.26
N THR A 14 -2.26 -7.51 -14.93
CA THR A 14 -1.26 -7.15 -15.95
C THR A 14 0.15 -7.08 -15.35
N VAL A 15 0.33 -6.43 -14.21
CA VAL A 15 1.65 -6.31 -13.57
C VAL A 15 2.17 -7.66 -13.09
N VAL A 16 1.32 -8.51 -12.49
CA VAL A 16 1.73 -9.85 -12.04
C VAL A 16 2.16 -10.71 -13.22
N VAL A 17 1.36 -10.74 -14.30
CA VAL A 17 1.66 -11.57 -15.48
C VAL A 17 2.88 -11.03 -16.24
N LEU A 18 2.95 -9.71 -16.45
CA LEU A 18 4.11 -9.10 -17.11
C LEU A 18 5.40 -9.34 -16.33
N ALA A 19 5.38 -9.15 -15.01
CA ALA A 19 6.55 -9.45 -14.17
C ALA A 19 6.95 -10.93 -14.28
N ALA A 20 5.98 -11.85 -14.21
CA ALA A 20 6.26 -13.27 -14.33
C ALA A 20 6.91 -13.64 -15.68
N ILE A 21 6.46 -13.01 -16.78
CA ILE A 21 7.01 -13.32 -18.11
C ILE A 21 8.32 -12.56 -18.37
N SER A 22 8.40 -11.27 -18.01
CA SER A 22 9.53 -10.41 -18.40
C SER A 22 10.77 -10.59 -17.55
N LEU A 23 10.66 -11.14 -16.34
CA LEU A 23 11.79 -11.29 -15.42
C LEU A 23 12.58 -12.58 -15.61
N TRP A 24 12.20 -13.49 -16.52
CA TRP A 24 12.94 -14.72 -16.77
C TRP A 24 14.41 -14.50 -17.15
N PRO A 25 14.81 -13.42 -17.90
CA PRO A 25 16.22 -13.22 -18.22
C PRO A 25 17.10 -12.88 -17.01
N LEU A 26 16.49 -12.45 -15.90
CA LEU A 26 17.15 -12.17 -14.63
C LEU A 26 17.21 -13.39 -13.71
N SER A 27 16.63 -14.52 -14.14
CA SER A 27 16.69 -15.75 -13.36
C SER A 27 18.09 -16.39 -13.45
N THR A 28 18.57 -16.89 -12.33
CA THR A 28 19.79 -17.72 -12.26
C THR A 28 19.55 -19.15 -12.72
N LEU A 29 18.30 -19.52 -13.02
CA LEU A 29 17.90 -20.88 -13.44
C LEU A 29 17.69 -20.94 -14.96
N PRO A 30 17.89 -22.11 -15.58
CA PRO A 30 17.58 -22.32 -16.98
C PRO A 30 16.05 -22.18 -17.24
N VAL A 31 15.70 -21.84 -18.48
CA VAL A 31 14.32 -21.55 -18.90
C VAL A 31 13.32 -22.64 -18.48
N SER A 32 13.70 -23.90 -18.65
CA SER A 32 12.84 -25.05 -18.31
C SER A 32 12.51 -25.13 -16.81
N GLN A 33 13.46 -24.77 -15.96
CA GLN A 33 13.26 -24.75 -14.51
C GLN A 33 12.50 -23.48 -14.06
N TYR A 34 12.77 -22.35 -14.73
CA TYR A 34 12.05 -21.11 -14.45
C TYR A 34 10.54 -21.28 -14.67
N PHE A 35 10.11 -21.79 -15.83
CA PHE A 35 8.69 -22.01 -16.15
C PHE A 35 8.12 -23.31 -15.55
N GLY A 36 8.81 -23.91 -14.59
CA GLY A 36 8.37 -25.08 -13.86
C GLY A 36 7.27 -24.80 -12.81
N ALA A 37 7.10 -25.72 -11.87
CA ALA A 37 6.07 -25.64 -10.84
C ALA A 37 6.09 -24.34 -9.99
N GLY A 38 7.30 -23.80 -9.73
CA GLY A 38 7.46 -22.54 -8.98
C GLY A 38 6.85 -21.33 -9.68
N PHE A 39 6.96 -21.25 -11.00
CA PHE A 39 6.35 -20.20 -11.81
C PHE A 39 4.81 -20.25 -11.72
N TRP A 40 4.22 -21.43 -11.87
CA TRP A 40 2.77 -21.59 -11.78
C TRP A 40 2.24 -21.36 -10.36
N LYS A 41 3.01 -21.75 -9.34
CA LYS A 41 2.70 -21.44 -7.95
C LYS A 41 2.69 -19.92 -7.72
N TYR A 42 3.70 -19.21 -8.24
CA TYR A 42 3.74 -17.74 -8.18
C TYR A 42 2.51 -17.12 -8.83
N LEU A 43 2.19 -17.47 -10.08
CA LEU A 43 1.03 -16.94 -10.79
C LEU A 43 -0.27 -17.25 -10.04
N GLY A 44 -0.51 -18.50 -9.68
CA GLY A 44 -1.73 -18.91 -9.00
C GLY A 44 -1.94 -18.17 -7.67
N ALA A 45 -0.91 -18.10 -6.83
CA ALA A 45 -1.00 -17.41 -5.54
C ALA A 45 -1.19 -15.91 -5.72
N ASN A 46 -0.41 -15.28 -6.60
CA ASN A 46 -0.50 -13.83 -6.78
C ASN A 46 -1.81 -13.41 -7.44
N LEU A 47 -2.33 -14.10 -8.44
CA LEU A 47 -3.58 -13.72 -9.11
C LEU A 47 -4.82 -13.74 -8.20
N ILE A 48 -4.78 -14.43 -7.07
CA ILE A 48 -5.85 -14.46 -6.07
C ILE A 48 -5.50 -13.70 -4.78
N PHE A 49 -4.54 -12.76 -4.84
CA PHE A 49 -4.07 -11.94 -3.71
C PHE A 49 -3.42 -12.72 -2.54
N LEU A 50 -2.99 -13.95 -2.77
CA LEU A 50 -2.23 -14.76 -1.81
C LEU A 50 -0.72 -14.68 -2.05
N ASN A 51 -0.22 -13.50 -2.41
CA ASN A 51 1.17 -13.22 -2.74
C ASN A 51 2.17 -13.64 -1.65
N PHE A 52 1.75 -13.68 -0.38
CA PHE A 52 2.57 -14.14 0.73
C PHE A 52 2.91 -15.64 0.67
N LEU A 53 2.15 -16.47 -0.07
CA LEU A 53 2.43 -17.89 -0.25
C LEU A 53 3.52 -18.17 -1.31
N ALA A 54 3.70 -17.24 -2.26
CA ALA A 54 4.71 -17.33 -3.30
C ALA A 54 5.13 -15.92 -3.75
N PRO A 55 5.92 -15.20 -2.94
CA PRO A 55 6.31 -13.82 -3.23
C PRO A 55 7.38 -13.72 -4.32
N SER A 56 8.12 -14.79 -4.58
CA SER A 56 9.31 -14.80 -5.44
C SER A 56 9.12 -15.71 -6.65
N LEU A 57 9.74 -15.34 -7.77
CA LEU A 57 9.86 -16.19 -8.95
C LEU A 57 11.14 -17.05 -8.85
N PRO A 58 11.17 -18.24 -9.49
CA PRO A 58 12.32 -19.13 -9.45
C PRO A 58 13.60 -18.43 -9.93
N GLY A 59 14.62 -18.35 -9.09
CA GLY A 59 15.92 -17.79 -9.42
C GLY A 59 15.99 -16.28 -9.66
N VAL A 60 14.90 -15.54 -9.47
CA VAL A 60 14.85 -14.08 -9.66
C VAL A 60 15.12 -13.36 -8.35
N PHE A 61 15.92 -12.28 -8.40
CA PHE A 61 16.25 -11.41 -7.28
C PHE A 61 16.87 -12.11 -6.06
N THR A 62 17.52 -13.26 -6.28
CA THR A 62 18.15 -14.06 -5.21
C THR A 62 19.27 -13.34 -4.48
N SER A 63 19.90 -12.37 -5.12
CA SER A 63 20.96 -11.52 -4.55
C SER A 63 20.44 -10.24 -3.89
N ASN A 64 19.17 -9.90 -4.05
CA ASN A 64 18.57 -8.73 -3.43
C ASN A 64 18.25 -9.03 -1.95
N ILE A 65 18.28 -8.01 -1.10
CA ILE A 65 17.92 -8.14 0.33
C ILE A 65 16.53 -8.77 0.50
N PHE A 66 15.58 -8.39 -0.37
CA PHE A 66 14.26 -8.98 -0.43
C PHE A 66 14.04 -9.64 -1.79
N PRO A 67 13.94 -10.96 -1.86
CA PRO A 67 13.78 -11.66 -3.13
C PRO A 67 12.35 -11.62 -3.67
N ALA A 68 11.42 -10.93 -3.00
CA ALA A 68 10.04 -10.80 -3.47
C ALA A 68 9.97 -9.98 -4.76
N VAL A 69 9.26 -10.48 -5.76
CA VAL A 69 9.05 -9.79 -7.04
C VAL A 69 8.33 -8.47 -6.84
N ASN A 70 7.29 -8.48 -6.02
CA ASN A 70 6.54 -7.27 -5.67
C ASN A 70 6.11 -7.29 -4.20
N GLY A 71 6.94 -6.71 -3.36
CA GLY A 71 6.66 -6.60 -1.92
C GLY A 71 5.51 -5.64 -1.59
N ALA A 72 5.16 -4.71 -2.48
CA ALA A 72 4.06 -3.78 -2.22
C ALA A 72 2.67 -4.46 -2.20
N LEU A 73 2.52 -5.61 -2.86
CA LEU A 73 1.22 -6.27 -3.02
C LEU A 73 0.61 -6.81 -1.72
N TRP A 74 1.38 -6.91 -0.63
CA TRP A 74 0.87 -7.41 0.65
C TRP A 74 -0.30 -6.57 1.21
N THR A 75 -0.35 -5.28 0.91
CA THR A 75 -1.42 -4.40 1.37
C THR A 75 -2.70 -4.54 0.57
N LEU A 76 -2.63 -5.04 -0.67
CA LEU A 76 -3.83 -5.23 -1.50
C LEU A 76 -4.79 -6.26 -0.91
N LYS A 77 -4.29 -7.32 -0.26
CA LYS A 77 -5.15 -8.25 0.49
C LYS A 77 -5.92 -7.54 1.60
N ILE A 78 -5.29 -6.54 2.25
CA ILE A 78 -5.90 -5.72 3.31
C ILE A 78 -6.97 -4.82 2.71
N GLU A 79 -6.68 -4.19 1.57
CA GLU A 79 -7.65 -3.35 0.85
C GLU A 79 -8.88 -4.16 0.39
N VAL A 80 -8.67 -5.35 -0.15
CA VAL A 80 -9.76 -6.26 -0.51
C VAL A 80 -10.58 -6.65 0.73
N ALA A 81 -9.93 -6.96 1.86
CA ALA A 81 -10.60 -7.25 3.12
C ALA A 81 -11.44 -6.05 3.61
N PHE A 82 -10.95 -4.80 3.46
CA PHE A 82 -11.75 -3.61 3.75
C PHE A 82 -13.02 -3.56 2.90
N TYR A 83 -12.92 -3.79 1.60
CA TYR A 83 -14.11 -3.77 0.74
C TYR A 83 -15.13 -4.84 1.10
N LEU A 84 -14.69 -6.00 1.56
CA LEU A 84 -15.57 -7.06 2.05
C LEU A 84 -16.21 -6.69 3.39
N LEU A 85 -15.50 -5.96 4.24
CA LEU A 85 -15.99 -5.57 5.57
C LEU A 85 -16.94 -4.35 5.55
N VAL A 86 -16.81 -3.45 4.58
CA VAL A 86 -17.60 -2.20 4.50
C VAL A 86 -19.13 -2.44 4.61
N PRO A 87 -19.75 -3.44 3.94
CA PRO A 87 -21.17 -3.70 4.09
C PRO A 87 -21.58 -4.04 5.53
N PHE A 88 -20.76 -4.82 6.23
CA PHE A 88 -21.00 -5.18 7.62
C PHE A 88 -20.87 -3.95 8.55
N ILE A 89 -19.80 -3.18 8.36
CA ILE A 89 -19.59 -1.92 9.10
C ILE A 89 -20.80 -1.00 8.88
N HIS A 90 -21.25 -0.84 7.63
CA HIS A 90 -22.41 0.00 7.30
C HIS A 90 -23.67 -0.48 8.02
N TYR A 91 -23.93 -1.78 8.03
CA TYR A 91 -25.07 -2.36 8.75
C TYR A 91 -25.02 -2.01 10.25
N PHE A 92 -23.87 -2.21 10.90
CA PHE A 92 -23.71 -1.89 12.32
C PHE A 92 -23.76 -0.38 12.59
N CYS A 93 -23.22 0.46 11.71
CA CYS A 93 -23.31 1.91 11.81
C CYS A 93 -24.76 2.39 11.77
N ASN A 94 -25.59 1.81 10.91
CA ASN A 94 -27.02 2.14 10.83
C ASN A 94 -27.78 1.67 12.08
N ARG A 95 -27.35 0.59 12.71
CA ARG A 95 -28.03 0.02 13.89
C ARG A 95 -27.64 0.71 15.20
N PHE A 96 -26.37 1.04 15.38
CA PHE A 96 -25.80 1.51 16.64
C PHE A 96 -25.19 2.93 16.59
N GLY A 97 -25.19 3.53 15.41
CA GLY A 97 -24.59 4.85 15.18
C GLY A 97 -23.13 4.81 14.75
N THR A 98 -22.81 5.62 13.74
CA THR A 98 -21.47 5.63 13.11
C THR A 98 -20.36 5.99 14.08
N LYS A 99 -20.57 6.98 14.97
CA LYS A 99 -19.54 7.40 15.94
C LYS A 99 -19.16 6.28 16.90
N ILE A 100 -20.17 5.54 17.40
CA ILE A 100 -19.96 4.44 18.35
C ILE A 100 -19.19 3.31 17.66
N ILE A 101 -19.65 2.86 16.49
CA ILE A 101 -19.01 1.74 15.78
C ILE A 101 -17.60 2.09 15.38
N MET A 102 -17.36 3.32 14.85
CA MET A 102 -15.98 3.73 14.49
C MET A 102 -15.07 3.85 15.72
N GLY A 103 -15.59 4.33 16.85
CA GLY A 103 -14.85 4.35 18.11
C GLY A 103 -14.48 2.94 18.60
N VAL A 104 -15.44 2.01 18.56
CA VAL A 104 -15.17 0.60 18.94
C VAL A 104 -14.14 -0.05 18.03
N ILE A 105 -14.26 0.14 16.70
CA ILE A 105 -13.29 -0.38 15.74
C ILE A 105 -11.90 0.22 16.00
N PHE A 106 -11.84 1.52 16.23
CA PHE A 106 -10.59 2.22 16.53
C PHE A 106 -9.92 1.65 17.78
N CYS A 107 -10.65 1.56 18.90
CA CYS A 107 -10.12 1.01 20.15
C CYS A 107 -9.68 -0.46 19.99
N PHE A 108 -10.50 -1.30 19.37
CA PHE A 108 -10.15 -2.69 19.08
C PHE A 108 -8.85 -2.79 18.28
N SER A 109 -8.74 -1.99 17.23
CA SER A 109 -7.57 -2.00 16.34
C SER A 109 -6.32 -1.47 17.04
N CYS A 110 -6.44 -0.47 17.93
CA CYS A 110 -5.33 -0.02 18.78
C CYS A 110 -4.86 -1.13 19.72
N ILE A 111 -5.79 -1.79 20.40
CA ILE A 111 -5.47 -2.92 21.30
C ILE A 111 -4.76 -4.03 20.52
N TRP A 112 -5.26 -4.37 19.33
CA TRP A 112 -4.63 -5.37 18.48
C TRP A 112 -3.22 -4.95 18.09
N LYS A 113 -3.06 -3.76 17.48
CA LYS A 113 -1.78 -3.27 16.98
C LYS A 113 -0.73 -3.19 18.08
N TYR A 114 -1.02 -2.42 19.11
CA TYR A 114 -0.05 -2.16 20.18
C TYR A 114 0.10 -3.34 21.14
N GLY A 115 -0.94 -4.15 21.32
CA GLY A 115 -0.85 -5.39 22.08
C GLY A 115 0.10 -6.40 21.46
N PHE A 116 -0.01 -6.63 20.14
CA PHE A 116 0.92 -7.52 19.44
C PHE A 116 2.30 -6.93 19.26
N ALA A 117 2.45 -5.60 19.11
CA ALA A 117 3.76 -4.94 19.14
C ALA A 117 4.46 -5.15 20.48
N PHE A 118 3.74 -4.97 21.57
CA PHE A 118 4.26 -5.22 22.93
C PHE A 118 4.67 -6.69 23.14
N LEU A 119 3.85 -7.63 22.71
CA LEU A 119 4.19 -9.06 22.79
C LEU A 119 5.41 -9.40 21.92
N ALA A 120 5.52 -8.81 20.73
CA ALA A 120 6.67 -8.98 19.85
C ALA A 120 7.96 -8.47 20.52
N MET A 121 7.91 -7.32 21.17
CA MET A 121 9.02 -6.74 21.90
C MET A 121 9.44 -7.61 23.10
N MET A 122 8.49 -8.15 23.86
CA MET A 122 8.78 -9.00 25.02
C MET A 122 9.43 -10.33 24.65
N TYR A 123 8.99 -10.96 23.56
CA TYR A 123 9.47 -12.29 23.17
C TYR A 123 10.64 -12.26 22.19
N HIS A 124 10.88 -11.14 21.48
CA HIS A 124 11.98 -10.96 20.55
C HIS A 124 12.53 -9.53 20.60
N PRO A 125 13.43 -9.21 21.55
CA PRO A 125 13.91 -7.83 21.79
C PRO A 125 14.82 -7.26 20.67
N HIS A 126 15.10 -8.01 19.60
CA HIS A 126 15.99 -7.58 18.52
C HIS A 126 15.27 -6.85 17.37
N GLY A 127 14.49 -5.83 17.71
CA GLY A 127 14.01 -4.81 16.77
C GLY A 127 12.81 -5.20 15.90
N ILE A 128 11.83 -4.33 15.86
CA ILE A 128 10.59 -4.42 15.07
C ILE A 128 10.91 -4.42 13.54
N PHE A 129 12.07 -3.89 13.14
CA PHE A 129 12.53 -3.78 11.75
C PHE A 129 13.62 -4.78 11.35
N SER A 130 13.84 -5.85 12.14
CA SER A 130 14.79 -6.86 11.67
C SER A 130 14.25 -7.52 10.40
N LEU A 131 15.07 -7.49 9.35
CA LEU A 131 14.82 -8.17 8.07
C LEU A 131 14.91 -9.71 8.20
N ASP A 132 14.88 -10.20 9.42
CA ASP A 132 15.03 -11.61 9.76
C ASP A 132 13.78 -12.40 9.31
N PRO A 133 13.95 -13.47 8.51
CA PRO A 133 12.88 -14.39 8.16
C PRO A 133 12.21 -15.07 9.38
N SER A 134 12.86 -15.08 10.54
CA SER A 134 12.34 -15.61 11.81
C SER A 134 11.43 -14.62 12.56
N ARG A 135 10.76 -13.70 11.86
CA ARG A 135 9.78 -12.79 12.49
C ARG A 135 8.86 -13.55 13.44
N SER A 136 8.79 -13.09 14.69
CA SER A 136 7.87 -13.69 15.64
C SER A 136 6.43 -13.67 15.07
N ILE A 137 5.64 -14.65 15.43
CA ILE A 137 4.22 -14.68 15.05
C ILE A 137 3.50 -13.40 15.48
N PHE A 138 3.92 -12.79 16.59
CA PHE A 138 3.36 -11.55 17.10
C PHE A 138 3.64 -10.36 16.16
N SER A 139 4.86 -10.22 15.64
CA SER A 139 5.18 -9.19 14.63
C SER A 139 4.40 -9.39 13.32
N GLN A 140 4.10 -10.64 12.97
CA GLN A 140 3.27 -10.93 11.81
C GLN A 140 1.80 -10.56 12.06
N LEU A 141 1.27 -10.83 13.26
CA LEU A 141 -0.10 -10.49 13.64
C LEU A 141 -0.31 -8.98 13.79
N GLU A 142 0.71 -8.26 14.27
CA GLU A 142 0.71 -6.80 14.38
C GLU A 142 0.38 -6.11 13.05
N VAL A 143 0.90 -6.59 11.93
CA VAL A 143 0.71 -5.97 10.61
C VAL A 143 -0.52 -6.47 9.85
N GLN A 144 -1.29 -7.41 10.41
CA GLN A 144 -2.47 -7.95 9.73
C GLN A 144 -3.65 -6.98 9.68
N PHE A 145 -4.67 -7.39 8.95
CA PHE A 145 -5.87 -6.61 8.68
C PHE A 145 -6.51 -5.92 9.92
N PRO A 146 -6.67 -6.58 11.10
CA PRO A 146 -7.27 -5.91 12.26
C PRO A 146 -6.50 -4.68 12.73
N SER A 147 -5.17 -4.71 12.63
CA SER A 147 -4.29 -3.58 12.94
C SER A 147 -4.50 -2.41 11.99
N GLN A 148 -4.69 -2.67 10.71
CA GLN A 148 -4.83 -1.63 9.69
C GLN A 148 -6.19 -0.91 9.74
N LEU A 149 -7.19 -1.52 10.40
CA LEU A 149 -8.48 -0.88 10.64
C LEU A 149 -8.37 0.41 11.47
N VAL A 150 -7.30 0.58 12.24
CA VAL A 150 -7.06 1.81 13.03
C VAL A 150 -6.95 3.03 12.13
N TYR A 151 -6.21 2.95 11.03
CA TYR A 151 -6.06 4.06 10.08
C TYR A 151 -7.36 4.33 9.32
N PHE A 152 -8.10 3.27 8.97
CA PHE A 152 -9.41 3.39 8.32
C PHE A 152 -10.42 4.09 9.24
N SER A 153 -10.55 3.65 10.50
CA SER A 153 -11.45 4.25 11.47
C SER A 153 -11.03 5.67 11.85
N ALA A 154 -9.72 5.94 12.00
CA ALA A 154 -9.19 7.28 12.21
C ALA A 154 -9.59 8.23 11.08
N GLY A 155 -9.45 7.81 9.82
CA GLY A 155 -9.87 8.61 8.66
C GLY A 155 -11.37 8.93 8.67
N ILE A 156 -12.24 7.98 9.04
CA ILE A 156 -13.67 8.22 9.17
C ILE A 156 -13.97 9.17 10.35
N LEU A 157 -13.30 8.99 11.49
CA LEU A 157 -13.45 9.88 12.63
C LEU A 157 -13.03 11.31 12.29
N LEU A 158 -11.91 11.49 11.60
CA LEU A 158 -11.48 12.81 11.09
C LEU A 158 -12.53 13.44 10.19
N LEU A 159 -13.18 12.67 9.32
CA LEU A 159 -14.26 13.14 8.46
C LEU A 159 -15.51 13.53 9.28
N LEU A 160 -15.90 12.74 10.28
CA LEU A 160 -17.06 13.00 11.13
C LEU A 160 -16.91 14.27 11.98
N TYR A 161 -15.69 14.63 12.33
CA TYR A 161 -15.35 15.81 13.12
C TYR A 161 -14.70 16.92 12.29
N PHE A 162 -14.78 16.83 10.97
CA PHE A 162 -14.06 17.69 10.03
C PHE A 162 -14.28 19.19 10.28
N ASP A 163 -15.53 19.63 10.42
CA ASP A 163 -15.86 21.06 10.61
C ASP A 163 -15.27 21.61 11.91
N MET A 164 -15.28 20.82 12.98
CA MET A 164 -14.66 21.18 14.25
C MET A 164 -13.13 21.24 14.11
N LEU A 165 -12.52 20.24 13.49
CA LEU A 165 -11.07 20.16 13.30
C LEU A 165 -10.56 21.30 12.41
N LYS A 166 -11.31 21.66 11.37
CA LYS A 166 -10.95 22.76 10.48
C LYS A 166 -10.82 24.11 11.20
N LEU A 167 -11.63 24.36 12.23
CA LEU A 167 -11.55 25.59 13.06
C LEU A 167 -10.22 25.64 13.83
N HIS A 168 -9.64 24.50 14.17
CA HIS A 168 -8.42 24.38 14.96
C HIS A 168 -7.18 23.99 14.11
N PHE A 169 -7.20 24.30 12.83
CA PHE A 169 -6.21 23.80 11.85
C PHE A 169 -4.75 24.10 12.27
N ARG A 170 -4.46 25.31 12.78
CA ARG A 170 -3.10 25.68 13.25
C ARG A 170 -2.66 24.83 14.45
N SER A 171 -3.57 24.60 15.39
CA SER A 171 -3.31 23.76 16.57
C SER A 171 -3.05 22.31 16.15
N ILE A 172 -3.76 21.81 15.15
CA ILE A 172 -3.56 20.45 14.62
C ILE A 172 -2.17 20.30 14.00
N ILE A 173 -1.68 21.30 13.27
CA ILE A 173 -0.30 21.27 12.75
C ILE A 173 0.70 21.15 13.91
N CYS A 174 0.58 22.02 14.93
CA CYS A 174 1.48 21.99 16.08
C CYS A 174 1.41 20.63 16.81
N ILE A 175 0.20 20.11 17.08
CA ILE A 175 0.00 18.82 17.74
C ILE A 175 0.60 17.69 16.91
N THR A 176 0.38 17.70 15.59
CA THR A 176 0.93 16.67 14.68
C THR A 176 2.45 16.65 14.70
N VAL A 177 3.09 17.83 14.66
CA VAL A 177 4.56 17.95 14.75
C VAL A 177 5.05 17.48 16.13
N CYS A 178 4.40 17.91 17.20
CA CYS A 178 4.77 17.46 18.56
C CYS A 178 4.62 15.93 18.71
N LEU A 179 3.51 15.36 18.24
CA LEU A 179 3.29 13.90 18.28
C LEU A 179 4.36 13.15 17.46
N TYR A 180 4.73 13.65 16.29
CA TYR A 180 5.82 13.06 15.50
C TYR A 180 7.15 13.09 16.25
N LEU A 181 7.52 14.24 16.86
CA LEU A 181 8.76 14.36 17.59
C LEU A 181 8.78 13.45 18.85
N VAL A 182 7.67 13.42 19.59
CA VAL A 182 7.54 12.52 20.75
C VAL A 182 7.66 11.06 20.31
N ASP A 183 6.98 10.70 19.23
CA ASP A 183 7.01 9.34 18.71
C ASP A 183 8.40 8.93 18.25
N HIS A 184 9.07 9.82 17.53
CA HIS A 184 10.41 9.57 17.03
C HIS A 184 11.48 9.44 18.11
N PHE A 185 11.42 10.25 19.17
CA PHE A 185 12.46 10.30 20.19
C PHE A 185 12.17 9.52 21.46
N LEU A 186 10.90 9.24 21.78
CA LEU A 186 10.50 8.68 23.07
C LEU A 186 9.71 7.36 22.98
N THR A 187 8.93 7.15 21.91
CA THR A 187 7.97 6.04 21.89
C THR A 187 8.12 5.08 20.71
N GLU A 188 9.16 5.28 19.87
CA GLU A 188 9.59 4.37 18.80
C GLU A 188 8.45 3.83 17.90
N GLY A 189 7.49 4.69 17.54
CA GLY A 189 6.42 4.34 16.61
C GLY A 189 5.08 3.94 17.25
N THR A 190 4.90 4.12 18.56
CA THR A 190 3.62 3.81 19.23
C THR A 190 2.54 4.88 19.00
N LEU A 191 2.90 6.10 18.61
CA LEU A 191 1.97 7.20 18.32
C LEU A 191 1.76 7.40 16.81
N ASP A 192 2.25 6.49 15.97
CA ASP A 192 2.24 6.60 14.51
C ASP A 192 0.84 6.88 13.94
N VAL A 193 -0.20 6.23 14.44
CA VAL A 193 -1.59 6.43 14.00
C VAL A 193 -2.03 7.89 14.15
N LEU A 194 -1.66 8.54 15.25
CA LEU A 194 -2.09 9.90 15.55
C LEU A 194 -1.41 10.93 14.65
N TRP A 195 -0.08 10.89 14.56
CA TRP A 195 0.63 11.87 13.75
C TRP A 195 0.48 11.62 12.25
N ILE A 196 0.40 10.35 11.78
CA ILE A 196 0.08 10.04 10.37
C ILE A 196 -1.30 10.57 10.00
N SER A 197 -2.31 10.34 10.86
CA SER A 197 -3.66 10.87 10.65
C SER A 197 -3.65 12.41 10.59
N GLY A 198 -2.89 13.06 11.47
CA GLY A 198 -2.68 14.50 11.47
C GLY A 198 -2.02 15.01 10.18
N ILE A 199 -0.96 14.35 9.70
CA ILE A 199 -0.31 14.68 8.43
C ILE A 199 -1.30 14.58 7.27
N VAL A 200 -2.05 13.46 7.18
CA VAL A 200 -3.04 13.27 6.12
C VAL A 200 -4.11 14.36 6.15
N PHE A 201 -4.59 14.72 7.34
CA PHE A 201 -5.54 15.82 7.51
C PHE A 201 -4.95 17.15 7.06
N VAL A 202 -3.75 17.51 7.52
CA VAL A 202 -3.09 18.77 7.19
C VAL A 202 -2.84 18.87 5.68
N PHE A 203 -2.18 17.91 5.06
CA PHE A 203 -1.88 17.94 3.62
C PHE A 203 -3.12 17.82 2.74
N GLY A 204 -4.12 17.07 3.16
CA GLY A 204 -5.38 16.92 2.42
C GLY A 204 -6.23 18.19 2.37
N PHE A 205 -6.11 19.06 3.37
CA PHE A 205 -6.99 20.23 3.51
C PHE A 205 -6.28 21.58 3.61
N TRP A 206 -4.93 21.61 3.54
CA TRP A 206 -4.19 22.87 3.64
C TRP A 206 -4.43 23.80 2.45
N ARG A 207 -4.12 23.32 1.25
CA ARG A 207 -4.28 24.09 0.01
C ARG A 207 -4.66 23.18 -1.14
N TYR A 208 -5.53 23.69 -1.99
CA TYR A 208 -5.77 23.05 -3.27
C TYR A 208 -4.54 23.20 -4.16
N LEU A 209 -3.81 22.12 -4.40
CA LEU A 209 -2.59 22.08 -5.22
C LEU A 209 -2.88 21.89 -6.71
N GLY A 210 -4.14 21.85 -7.10
CA GLY A 210 -4.56 21.61 -8.48
C GLY A 210 -5.21 20.23 -8.70
N ASN A 211 -5.79 20.07 -9.87
CA ASN A 211 -6.43 18.82 -10.25
C ASN A 211 -5.45 17.92 -11.00
N PHE A 212 -4.70 17.10 -10.26
CA PHE A 212 -3.74 16.15 -10.87
C PHE A 212 -4.44 15.06 -11.68
N SER A 213 -5.70 14.73 -11.38
CA SER A 213 -6.47 13.69 -12.06
C SER A 213 -6.90 14.06 -13.48
N LYS A 214 -6.68 15.32 -13.91
CA LYS A 214 -7.01 15.75 -15.29
C LYS A 214 -6.25 14.98 -16.38
N PHE A 215 -5.04 14.52 -16.09
CA PHE A 215 -4.22 13.74 -17.02
C PHE A 215 -4.39 12.23 -16.85
N GLY A 216 -5.09 11.79 -15.81
CA GLY A 216 -5.27 10.41 -15.41
C GLY A 216 -4.89 10.18 -13.95
N ASP A 217 -5.37 9.10 -13.38
CA ASP A 217 -5.03 8.73 -12.00
C ASP A 217 -3.94 7.65 -12.00
N PHE A 218 -2.68 8.10 -12.06
CA PHE A 218 -1.51 7.23 -12.08
C PHE A 218 -1.14 6.66 -10.70
N SER A 219 -1.84 7.05 -9.63
CA SER A 219 -1.45 6.70 -8.26
C SER A 219 -1.40 5.19 -8.02
N TYR A 220 -2.41 4.47 -8.53
CA TYR A 220 -2.46 3.03 -8.38
C TYR A 220 -1.39 2.33 -9.23
N GLY A 221 -1.21 2.75 -10.49
CA GLY A 221 -0.13 2.27 -11.33
C GLY A 221 1.24 2.45 -10.67
N THR A 222 1.53 3.66 -10.17
CA THR A 222 2.77 3.95 -9.43
C THR A 222 2.95 2.99 -8.25
N TYR A 223 1.87 2.77 -7.49
CA TYR A 223 1.91 1.89 -6.33
C TYR A 223 2.26 0.43 -6.69
N ILE A 224 1.74 -0.13 -7.76
CA ILE A 224 1.98 -1.54 -8.09
C ILE A 224 3.22 -1.78 -8.95
N VAL A 225 3.78 -0.75 -9.62
CA VAL A 225 4.97 -0.94 -10.49
C VAL A 225 6.28 -0.53 -9.81
N HIS A 226 6.26 0.33 -8.77
CA HIS A 226 7.51 0.84 -8.20
C HIS A 226 8.42 -0.27 -7.68
N TRP A 227 7.86 -1.26 -6.98
CA TRP A 227 8.65 -2.33 -6.39
C TRP A 227 9.35 -3.22 -7.44
N PRO A 228 8.66 -3.80 -8.44
CA PRO A 228 9.32 -4.57 -9.49
C PRO A 228 10.38 -3.77 -10.25
N VAL A 229 10.13 -2.48 -10.52
CA VAL A 229 11.11 -1.60 -11.17
C VAL A 229 12.36 -1.45 -10.32
N LEU A 230 12.21 -1.10 -9.03
CA LEU A 230 13.34 -0.95 -8.11
C LEU A 230 14.12 -2.26 -7.95
N GLN A 231 13.43 -3.39 -7.77
CA GLN A 231 14.05 -4.70 -7.68
C GLN A 231 14.87 -5.06 -8.92
N THR A 232 14.32 -4.76 -10.10
CA THR A 232 15.01 -4.97 -11.38
C THR A 232 16.25 -4.09 -11.48
N MET A 233 16.17 -2.82 -11.13
CA MET A 233 17.32 -1.90 -11.15
C MET A 233 18.42 -2.33 -10.17
N ILE A 234 18.06 -2.80 -8.98
CA ILE A 234 19.02 -3.32 -8.00
C ILE A 234 19.72 -4.57 -8.56
N ALA A 235 18.95 -5.51 -9.10
CA ALA A 235 19.49 -6.74 -9.68
C ALA A 235 20.43 -6.48 -10.87
N LEU A 236 20.16 -5.45 -11.67
CA LEU A 236 21.02 -5.01 -12.77
C LEU A 236 22.23 -4.16 -12.31
N GLY A 237 22.39 -3.95 -11.01
CA GLY A 237 23.56 -3.24 -10.45
C GLY A 237 23.47 -1.71 -10.47
N PHE A 238 22.33 -1.13 -10.87
CA PHE A 238 22.16 0.33 -10.89
C PHE A 238 22.29 0.96 -9.49
N ALA A 239 22.03 0.22 -8.42
CA ALA A 239 22.24 0.68 -7.04
C ALA A 239 23.71 0.99 -6.70
N LYS A 240 24.66 0.48 -7.50
CA LYS A 240 26.10 0.76 -7.36
C LYS A 240 26.50 2.08 -8.04
N LEU A 241 25.61 2.69 -8.81
CA LEU A 241 25.83 3.98 -9.44
C LEU A 241 25.67 5.12 -8.42
N ASN A 242 25.91 6.35 -8.90
CA ASN A 242 25.63 7.53 -8.10
C ASN A 242 24.18 7.53 -7.61
N PRO A 243 23.92 7.73 -6.30
CA PRO A 243 22.56 7.70 -5.72
C PRO A 243 21.57 8.65 -6.41
N ALA A 244 22.00 9.82 -6.85
CA ALA A 244 21.14 10.77 -7.56
C ALA A 244 20.72 10.22 -8.94
N VAL A 245 21.64 9.58 -9.66
CA VAL A 245 21.33 8.93 -10.95
C VAL A 245 20.36 7.77 -10.74
N PHE A 246 20.61 6.92 -9.75
CA PHE A 246 19.69 5.83 -9.40
C PHE A 246 18.29 6.35 -9.09
N PHE A 247 18.18 7.41 -8.28
CA PHE A 247 16.91 8.02 -7.90
C PHE A 247 16.16 8.61 -9.11
N ILE A 248 16.83 9.40 -9.94
CA ILE A 248 16.22 10.04 -11.12
C ILE A 248 15.73 8.98 -12.12
N VAL A 249 16.57 7.98 -12.43
CA VAL A 249 16.20 6.90 -13.37
C VAL A 249 15.05 6.07 -12.82
N SER A 250 15.08 5.75 -11.52
CA SER A 250 13.99 5.01 -10.87
C SER A 250 12.66 5.73 -10.98
N ILE A 251 12.60 7.01 -10.61
CA ILE A 251 11.39 7.82 -10.70
C ILE A 251 10.89 7.90 -12.15
N SER A 252 11.80 8.12 -13.10
CA SER A 252 11.44 8.22 -14.53
C SER A 252 10.84 6.92 -15.06
N LEU A 253 11.43 5.77 -14.73
CA LEU A 253 10.92 4.45 -15.13
C LEU A 253 9.57 4.12 -14.46
N ILE A 254 9.43 4.41 -13.18
CA ILE A 254 8.17 4.22 -12.46
C ILE A 254 7.08 5.10 -13.05
N ALA A 255 7.36 6.38 -13.31
CA ALA A 255 6.41 7.29 -13.92
C ALA A 255 5.98 6.81 -15.31
N LEU A 256 6.94 6.44 -16.17
CA LEU A 256 6.66 5.91 -17.50
C LEU A 256 5.80 4.64 -17.44
N ALA A 257 6.18 3.67 -16.60
CA ALA A 257 5.41 2.43 -16.43
C ALA A 257 3.99 2.69 -15.92
N SER A 258 3.82 3.64 -14.99
CA SER A 258 2.51 4.03 -14.45
C SER A 258 1.64 4.69 -15.52
N ILE A 259 2.19 5.58 -16.33
CA ILE A 259 1.49 6.23 -17.45
C ILE A 259 1.06 5.19 -18.48
N LEU A 260 1.95 4.28 -18.88
CA LEU A 260 1.63 3.21 -19.81
C LEU A 260 0.52 2.29 -19.24
N LEU A 261 0.63 1.89 -17.99
CA LEU A 261 -0.37 1.05 -17.34
C LEU A 261 -1.75 1.71 -17.30
N TRP A 262 -1.79 3.02 -17.00
CA TRP A 262 -3.04 3.78 -17.03
C TRP A 262 -3.66 3.80 -18.43
N HIS A 263 -2.93 4.23 -19.43
CA HIS A 263 -3.48 4.41 -20.78
C HIS A 263 -3.78 3.08 -21.48
N LEU A 264 -2.96 2.07 -21.30
CA LEU A 264 -3.12 0.79 -21.98
C LEU A 264 -4.10 -0.16 -21.28
N VAL A 265 -4.23 -0.05 -19.95
CA VAL A 265 -5.01 -1.00 -19.15
C VAL A 265 -6.09 -0.28 -18.35
N GLU A 266 -5.73 0.48 -17.30
CA GLU A 266 -6.68 0.95 -16.30
C GLU A 266 -7.84 1.75 -16.90
N SER A 267 -7.54 2.75 -17.72
CA SER A 267 -8.55 3.63 -18.32
C SER A 267 -9.58 2.89 -19.19
N ARG A 268 -9.19 1.75 -19.78
CA ARG A 268 -10.07 0.94 -20.66
C ARG A 268 -11.10 0.13 -19.89
N PHE A 269 -10.76 -0.32 -18.67
CA PHE A 269 -11.65 -1.11 -17.82
C PHE A 269 -12.57 -0.26 -16.93
N LEU A 270 -12.29 1.04 -16.81
CA LEU A 270 -13.15 1.96 -16.07
C LEU A 270 -14.46 2.24 -16.81
N LYS A 271 -15.56 2.30 -16.06
CA LYS A 271 -16.86 2.74 -16.64
C LYS A 271 -16.76 4.19 -17.11
N SER A 272 -17.48 4.53 -18.18
CA SER A 272 -17.58 5.92 -18.68
C SER A 272 -18.11 6.90 -17.64
N SER A 273 -18.96 6.43 -16.71
CA SER A 273 -19.47 7.20 -15.56
C SER A 273 -18.50 7.27 -14.37
N SER A 274 -17.28 6.74 -14.49
CA SER A 274 -16.27 6.82 -13.42
C SER A 274 -15.74 8.24 -13.30
N HIS A 275 -15.68 8.78 -12.09
CA HIS A 275 -15.11 10.09 -11.79
C HIS A 275 -13.68 10.25 -12.36
N TYR A 276 -12.88 9.20 -12.29
CA TYR A 276 -11.50 9.18 -12.81
C TYR A 276 -11.42 9.32 -14.32
N ARG A 277 -12.38 8.76 -15.07
CA ARG A 277 -12.44 8.87 -16.52
C ARG A 277 -13.04 10.21 -16.97
N GLN A 278 -14.02 10.73 -16.25
CA GLN A 278 -14.65 12.02 -16.55
C GLN A 278 -13.70 13.20 -16.32
N ALA A 279 -12.80 13.12 -15.34
CA ALA A 279 -11.79 14.13 -15.09
C ALA A 279 -10.82 14.26 -16.27
N SER A 280 -10.44 13.15 -16.93
CA SER A 280 -9.57 13.15 -18.10
C SER A 280 -10.25 13.61 -19.40
N LEU A 281 -11.57 13.40 -19.55
CA LEU A 281 -12.32 13.81 -20.75
C LEU A 281 -12.63 15.31 -20.78
N LYS A 282 -12.84 15.95 -19.62
CA LYS A 282 -13.11 17.40 -19.52
C LYS A 282 -11.93 18.30 -19.87
N THR A 283 -10.76 17.75 -20.08
CA THR A 283 -9.54 18.50 -20.46
C THR A 283 -9.21 18.41 -21.95
N ASN A 284 -9.85 17.51 -22.67
CA ASN A 284 -9.63 17.34 -24.13
C ASN A 284 -10.78 17.97 -24.96
N SER A 285 -11.73 18.64 -24.32
CA SER A 285 -12.78 19.48 -24.91
C SER A 285 -12.52 20.95 -24.59
#